data_77ae6c63c795b05a64775a0c630c0150
#
_entry.id   77ae6c63c795b05a64775a0c630c0150
#
_cell.length_a   1.000
_cell.length_b   1.000
_cell.length_c   1.000
_cell.angle_alpha   90.00
_cell.angle_beta   90.00
_cell.angle_gamma   90.00
#
_symmetry.space_group_name_H-M   'P 1'
#
loop_
_entity.id
_entity.type
_entity.pdbx_description
1 polymer ?
#
loop_
_entity_poly.entity_id
_entity_poly.type
_entity_poly.pdbx_seq_one_letter_code
_entity_poly.pdbx_strand_id
1 'polypeptide(L)'
;KFGGDATRLFYLQACVGCGVPSYNFFNLWDFLNDAPKNEGGGFNPNTGFPTTIRQDQRETLLGFFAQDDIKLRKNLTVNLGLRWSYFGPLSSKQNNMLRAFPGAGSSYLTGLSIRKADSWDAQKNNFGPEIGFAWSPSKFNDRLVFRGGYGLNYNQEEIAISANIVQNPGLVVFPSFDTNSPKSINPGIIYATSSDPHNLFGYPANPNTISTFGANGLPTTGAVNVQIFPGTLPTLRVHHYSFDMQYDLGHQYVMSLGYQGSLSRDIFFHQNPLAVPATLGDPFNPQIGGGDYWAVNGRANYNAMLAELKHQFSHQFMADAQFTWAKSMDTSSAPYSEQPYPYNLSLDYGRSDYNVSRAFKLFGMWQPVFFHGSNNWMEKIAGGWSLSGIFNWHSGFPFSPFVSVLNGSLYCQTCGYGQLLPAAYLGGAGTSTSSDRFKVGPPSNPEVNSNFPKGGTAYFSTPAYTAYNCNPACFGTALPQSPGAARNSLTMPGYRDLDLTLTKAFGLPKMPVLGESARFELRMDVFNVFNNMNLDPNRISNNIGNSDFGTIGAALASRVVVLGARFSF
;
A
#
# COMPACT_ATOMS: atom_id res chain seq x y z
N LYS A 1 9.63 -25.21 24.03
CA LYS A 1 9.71 -25.56 22.60
C LYS A 1 10.89 -24.81 21.99
N PHE A 2 11.59 -25.42 21.05
CA PHE A 2 12.62 -24.76 20.25
C PHE A 2 12.56 -25.30 18.83
N GLY A 3 13.02 -24.53 17.87
CA GLY A 3 13.04 -24.94 16.48
C GLY A 3 13.82 -23.96 15.59
N GLY A 4 13.92 -24.29 14.33
CA GLY A 4 14.54 -23.46 13.33
C GLY A 4 14.00 -23.75 11.95
N ASP A 5 14.13 -22.77 11.09
CA ASP A 5 13.79 -22.83 9.68
C ASP A 5 14.94 -22.28 8.84
N ALA A 6 15.13 -22.87 7.67
CA ALA A 6 16.06 -22.39 6.68
C ALA A 6 15.38 -22.44 5.32
N THR A 7 15.32 -21.31 4.64
CA THR A 7 14.71 -21.20 3.33
C THR A 7 15.70 -20.57 2.37
N ARG A 8 15.83 -21.13 1.19
CA ARG A 8 16.53 -20.49 0.09
C ARG A 8 15.56 -20.15 -1.01
N LEU A 9 15.40 -18.87 -1.24
CA LEU A 9 14.57 -18.35 -2.31
C LEU A 9 15.39 -18.30 -3.60
N PHE A 10 14.74 -18.68 -4.69
CA PHE A 10 15.24 -18.56 -6.05
C PHE A 10 14.27 -17.69 -6.81
N TYR A 11 14.79 -16.61 -7.33
CA TYR A 11 13.98 -15.63 -8.01
C TYR A 11 14.54 -15.36 -9.40
N LEU A 12 13.77 -15.68 -10.43
CA LEU A 12 14.17 -15.39 -11.79
C LEU A 12 13.85 -13.94 -12.12
N GLN A 13 14.85 -13.07 -12.05
CA GLN A 13 14.72 -11.72 -12.52
C GLN A 13 15.31 -11.63 -13.93
N ALA A 14 14.43 -11.45 -14.89
CA ALA A 14 14.80 -11.25 -16.27
C ALA A 14 13.94 -10.13 -16.87
N CYS A 15 14.58 -9.16 -17.48
CA CYS A 15 13.87 -8.22 -18.34
C CYS A 15 13.77 -8.81 -19.75
N VAL A 16 12.84 -9.74 -19.94
CA VAL A 16 12.68 -10.44 -21.23
C VAL A 16 12.31 -9.46 -22.35
N GLY A 17 11.44 -8.51 -22.05
CA GLY A 17 11.01 -7.48 -23.02
C GLY A 17 12.08 -6.42 -23.29
N CYS A 18 13.10 -6.28 -22.44
CA CYS A 18 14.12 -5.25 -22.62
C CYS A 18 14.97 -5.44 -23.87
N GLY A 19 15.15 -6.68 -24.32
CA GLY A 19 15.90 -6.99 -25.54
C GLY A 19 15.11 -6.82 -26.85
N VAL A 20 13.85 -6.40 -26.75
CA VAL A 20 13.00 -6.16 -27.91
C VAL A 20 12.88 -4.65 -28.12
N PRO A 21 13.36 -4.10 -29.22
CA PRO A 21 13.15 -2.70 -29.53
C PRO A 21 11.66 -2.37 -29.59
N SER A 22 11.29 -1.21 -29.08
CA SER A 22 9.92 -0.67 -29.15
C SER A 22 9.90 0.59 -29.98
N TYR A 23 8.92 0.69 -30.82
CA TYR A 23 8.68 1.83 -31.70
C TYR A 23 7.25 2.32 -31.47
N ASN A 24 7.08 3.61 -31.26
CA ASN A 24 5.77 4.23 -31.14
C ASN A 24 5.58 5.21 -32.31
N PHE A 25 4.37 5.25 -32.85
CA PHE A 25 4.00 6.08 -33.97
C PHE A 25 2.85 7.00 -33.58
N PHE A 26 2.74 8.20 -34.18
CA PHE A 26 1.62 9.10 -33.93
C PHE A 26 0.31 8.55 -34.51
N ASN A 27 0.42 7.86 -35.67
CA ASN A 27 -0.73 7.36 -36.42
C ASN A 27 -0.34 6.24 -37.38
N LEU A 28 -1.32 5.68 -38.08
CA LEU A 28 -1.10 4.58 -39.03
C LEU A 28 -0.22 4.98 -40.23
N TRP A 29 -0.28 6.22 -40.67
CA TRP A 29 0.53 6.67 -41.80
C TRP A 29 2.01 6.71 -41.43
N ASP A 30 2.33 7.17 -40.24
CA ASP A 30 3.71 7.15 -39.76
C ASP A 30 4.24 5.72 -39.63
N PHE A 31 3.39 4.80 -39.17
CA PHE A 31 3.72 3.37 -39.13
C PHE A 31 4.00 2.80 -40.54
N LEU A 32 3.14 3.12 -41.53
CA LEU A 32 3.30 2.65 -42.89
C LEU A 32 4.52 3.24 -43.60
N ASN A 33 4.99 4.39 -43.17
CA ASN A 33 6.16 5.07 -43.69
C ASN A 33 7.42 4.84 -42.89
N ASP A 34 7.37 3.94 -41.87
CA ASP A 34 8.49 3.65 -40.97
C ASP A 34 9.06 4.91 -40.31
N ALA A 35 8.17 5.76 -39.84
CA ALA A 35 8.49 7.05 -39.22
C ALA A 35 8.08 7.06 -37.73
N PRO A 36 8.80 6.36 -36.86
CA PRO A 36 8.46 6.30 -35.44
C PRO A 36 8.59 7.67 -34.76
N LYS A 37 7.65 7.94 -33.86
CA LYS A 37 7.71 9.08 -32.94
C LYS A 37 8.85 8.92 -31.94
N ASN A 38 8.96 7.74 -31.37
CA ASN A 38 10.06 7.40 -30.50
C ASN A 38 10.48 5.95 -30.65
N GLU A 39 11.70 5.69 -30.28
CA GLU A 39 12.33 4.37 -30.28
C GLU A 39 12.99 4.12 -28.93
N GLY A 40 12.91 2.88 -28.45
CA GLY A 40 13.53 2.46 -27.18
C GLY A 40 13.81 0.98 -27.17
N GLY A 41 14.67 0.57 -26.26
CA GLY A 41 14.99 -0.85 -26.06
C GLY A 41 16.21 -1.02 -25.16
N GLY A 42 16.46 -2.27 -24.77
CA GLY A 42 17.64 -2.66 -24.00
C GLY A 42 18.74 -3.19 -24.89
N PHE A 43 19.91 -2.59 -24.83
CA PHE A 43 21.08 -2.94 -25.65
C PHE A 43 22.30 -3.25 -24.79
N ASN A 44 23.09 -4.21 -25.23
CA ASN A 44 24.40 -4.46 -24.66
C ASN A 44 25.33 -3.28 -25.02
N PRO A 45 25.89 -2.56 -24.04
CA PRO A 45 26.70 -1.38 -24.29
C PRO A 45 27.99 -1.67 -25.06
N ASN A 46 28.49 -2.90 -25.04
CA ASN A 46 29.73 -3.26 -25.70
C ASN A 46 29.54 -3.73 -27.14
N THR A 47 28.39 -4.30 -27.46
CA THR A 47 28.14 -4.90 -28.77
C THR A 47 27.11 -4.16 -29.62
N GLY A 48 26.30 -3.30 -28.98
CA GLY A 48 25.18 -2.62 -29.65
C GLY A 48 24.01 -3.52 -30.02
N PHE A 49 24.03 -4.79 -29.68
CA PHE A 49 22.91 -5.69 -29.94
C PHE A 49 21.85 -5.62 -28.85
N PRO A 50 20.57 -5.76 -29.21
CA PRO A 50 19.52 -5.97 -28.23
C PRO A 50 19.86 -7.11 -27.30
N THR A 51 19.67 -6.90 -26.02
CA THR A 51 20.03 -7.89 -25.01
C THR A 51 19.02 -7.91 -23.87
N THR A 52 18.90 -9.08 -23.25
CA THR A 52 18.12 -9.25 -22.03
C THR A 52 19.06 -9.40 -20.85
N ILE A 53 18.67 -8.82 -19.72
CA ILE A 53 19.34 -9.13 -18.46
C ILE A 53 18.68 -10.35 -17.87
N ARG A 54 19.47 -11.32 -17.46
CA ARG A 54 19.03 -12.42 -16.61
C ARG A 54 19.91 -12.46 -15.37
N GLN A 55 19.26 -12.37 -14.22
CA GLN A 55 19.86 -12.60 -12.92
C GLN A 55 19.05 -13.70 -12.24
N ASP A 56 19.65 -14.88 -12.02
CA ASP A 56 19.04 -15.89 -11.17
C ASP A 56 19.34 -15.48 -9.73
N GLN A 57 18.47 -14.62 -9.20
CA GLN A 57 18.65 -14.04 -7.87
C GLN A 57 18.37 -15.07 -6.78
N ARG A 58 19.09 -14.97 -5.70
CA ARG A 58 19.02 -15.89 -4.57
C ARG A 58 19.08 -15.13 -3.27
N GLU A 59 18.27 -15.56 -2.33
CA GLU A 59 18.27 -15.09 -0.97
C GLU A 59 18.23 -16.25 0.01
N THR A 60 18.90 -16.13 1.14
CA THR A 60 18.87 -17.12 2.22
C THR A 60 18.21 -16.52 3.43
N LEU A 61 17.19 -17.20 3.92
CA LEU A 61 16.45 -16.83 5.13
C LEU A 61 16.72 -17.91 6.19
N LEU A 62 17.07 -17.48 7.40
CA LEU A 62 17.27 -18.38 8.54
C LEU A 62 16.44 -17.86 9.73
N GLY A 63 15.86 -18.77 10.47
CA GLY A 63 15.16 -18.47 11.71
C GLY A 63 15.46 -19.51 12.77
N PHE A 64 15.72 -19.06 14.00
CA PHE A 64 15.81 -19.93 15.17
C PHE A 64 14.98 -19.35 16.28
N PHE A 65 14.26 -20.20 17.00
CA PHE A 65 13.44 -19.75 18.12
C PHE A 65 13.48 -20.70 19.31
N ALA A 66 13.26 -20.12 20.46
CA ALA A 66 12.97 -20.85 21.70
C ALA A 66 11.80 -20.17 22.40
N GLN A 67 10.86 -20.96 22.90
CA GLN A 67 9.70 -20.46 23.64
C GLN A 67 9.34 -21.39 24.79
N ASP A 68 8.77 -20.83 25.83
CA ASP A 68 8.26 -21.58 26.99
C ASP A 68 6.94 -21.00 27.49
N ASP A 69 6.03 -21.88 27.89
CA ASP A 69 4.72 -21.55 28.45
C ASP A 69 4.74 -21.97 29.93
N ILE A 70 4.86 -21.03 30.83
CA ILE A 70 5.07 -21.25 32.24
C ILE A 70 3.77 -21.01 33.03
N LYS A 71 3.23 -22.04 33.63
CA LYS A 71 2.11 -21.91 34.57
C LYS A 71 2.65 -21.52 35.96
N LEU A 72 2.74 -20.20 36.20
CA LEU A 72 3.21 -19.69 37.49
C LEU A 72 2.24 -19.98 38.63
N ARG A 73 0.94 -20.00 38.32
CA ARG A 73 -0.15 -20.37 39.25
C ARG A 73 -1.26 -21.05 38.43
N LYS A 74 -2.24 -21.66 39.12
CA LYS A 74 -3.40 -22.30 38.47
C LYS A 74 -4.15 -21.33 37.55
N ASN A 75 -4.14 -20.06 37.88
CA ASN A 75 -4.86 -18.98 37.17
C ASN A 75 -3.93 -17.93 36.52
N LEU A 76 -2.63 -18.23 36.42
CA LEU A 76 -1.65 -17.33 35.78
C LEU A 76 -0.69 -18.12 34.90
N THR A 77 -0.72 -17.86 33.62
CA THR A 77 0.22 -18.38 32.64
C THR A 77 1.05 -17.23 32.08
N VAL A 78 2.32 -17.44 31.87
CA VAL A 78 3.27 -16.53 31.23
C VAL A 78 3.92 -17.26 30.07
N ASN A 79 3.97 -16.60 28.93
CA ASN A 79 4.61 -17.09 27.70
C ASN A 79 5.87 -16.25 27.46
N LEU A 80 7.00 -16.91 27.23
CA LEU A 80 8.27 -16.28 26.93
C LEU A 80 8.82 -16.86 25.64
N GLY A 81 9.25 -16.01 24.72
CA GLY A 81 9.82 -16.41 23.45
C GLY A 81 10.99 -15.52 23.04
N LEU A 82 11.90 -16.10 22.28
CA LEU A 82 12.95 -15.38 21.59
C LEU A 82 13.12 -16.00 20.21
N ARG A 83 13.06 -15.18 19.16
CA ARG A 83 13.37 -15.56 17.80
C ARG A 83 14.55 -14.75 17.27
N TRP A 84 15.50 -15.41 16.65
CA TRP A 84 16.50 -14.78 15.82
C TRP A 84 16.15 -15.02 14.35
N SER A 85 16.20 -13.96 13.54
CA SER A 85 15.87 -14.02 12.11
C SER A 85 17.00 -13.41 11.28
N TYR A 86 17.33 -14.05 10.19
CA TYR A 86 18.30 -13.57 9.21
C TYR A 86 17.67 -13.50 7.84
N PHE A 87 17.73 -12.33 7.23
CA PHE A 87 17.33 -12.08 5.86
C PHE A 87 18.59 -11.72 5.08
N GLY A 88 19.02 -12.62 4.19
CA GLY A 88 20.25 -12.45 3.43
C GLY A 88 20.09 -11.40 2.32
N PRO A 89 21.18 -10.85 1.81
CA PRO A 89 21.10 -10.00 0.64
C PRO A 89 20.74 -10.80 -0.60
N LEU A 90 20.12 -10.14 -1.58
CA LEU A 90 19.99 -10.71 -2.91
C LEU A 90 21.38 -10.84 -3.55
N SER A 91 21.66 -12.00 -4.08
CA SER A 91 22.88 -12.33 -4.85
C SER A 91 22.51 -12.90 -6.21
N SER A 92 23.34 -12.72 -7.23
CA SER A 92 23.12 -13.29 -8.55
C SER A 92 23.98 -14.54 -8.76
N LYS A 93 23.36 -15.63 -9.26
CA LYS A 93 24.10 -16.83 -9.66
C LYS A 93 25.16 -16.54 -10.74
N GLN A 94 24.85 -15.62 -11.64
CA GLN A 94 25.72 -15.22 -12.73
C GLN A 94 26.82 -14.24 -12.29
N ASN A 95 26.84 -13.81 -11.02
CA ASN A 95 27.75 -12.80 -10.50
C ASN A 95 27.75 -11.51 -11.36
N ASN A 96 26.55 -11.10 -11.78
CA ASN A 96 26.33 -9.94 -12.64
C ASN A 96 25.43 -8.88 -12.00
N MET A 97 25.23 -8.92 -10.68
CA MET A 97 24.51 -7.88 -9.97
C MET A 97 25.39 -6.62 -9.85
N LEU A 98 24.81 -5.49 -10.19
CA LEU A 98 25.47 -4.18 -10.14
C LEU A 98 24.80 -3.33 -9.06
N ARG A 99 25.58 -2.93 -8.07
CA ARG A 99 25.13 -2.09 -6.97
C ARG A 99 25.69 -0.68 -7.14
N ALA A 100 24.83 0.31 -6.89
CA ALA A 100 25.23 1.70 -6.81
C ALA A 100 25.79 2.01 -5.41
N PHE A 101 26.95 2.60 -5.37
CA PHE A 101 27.65 3.05 -4.16
C PHE A 101 27.71 4.56 -4.18
N PRO A 102 26.88 5.25 -3.40
CA PRO A 102 26.95 6.70 -3.28
C PRO A 102 28.29 7.17 -2.70
N GLY A 103 28.68 8.39 -3.03
CA GLY A 103 29.79 9.07 -2.37
C GLY A 103 29.43 9.46 -0.93
N ALA A 104 30.40 10.01 -0.21
CA ALA A 104 30.23 10.45 1.17
C ALA A 104 29.86 11.93 1.25
N GLY A 105 28.97 12.30 2.18
CA GLY A 105 28.58 13.68 2.48
C GLY A 105 28.09 14.44 1.26
N SER A 106 28.67 15.60 0.98
CA SER A 106 28.34 16.46 -0.16
C SER A 106 28.76 15.92 -1.53
N SER A 107 29.33 14.74 -1.60
CA SER A 107 29.66 14.04 -2.85
C SER A 107 28.72 12.82 -3.11
N TYR A 108 27.55 12.80 -2.53
CA TYR A 108 26.64 11.65 -2.56
C TYR A 108 26.35 11.17 -3.98
N LEU A 109 25.91 12.06 -4.89
CA LEU A 109 25.69 11.70 -6.29
C LEU A 109 26.94 11.90 -7.17
N THR A 110 27.74 12.93 -6.95
CA THR A 110 28.95 13.19 -7.76
C THR A 110 30.01 12.10 -7.55
N GLY A 111 30.08 11.52 -6.37
CA GLY A 111 30.96 10.40 -6.05
C GLY A 111 30.31 9.01 -6.25
N LEU A 112 29.13 8.93 -6.85
CA LEU A 112 28.45 7.67 -7.07
C LEU A 112 29.24 6.79 -8.04
N SER A 113 29.35 5.50 -7.69
CA SER A 113 29.96 4.48 -8.53
C SER A 113 29.09 3.22 -8.59
N ILE A 114 29.10 2.55 -9.74
CA ILE A 114 28.38 1.30 -9.95
C ILE A 114 29.39 0.19 -10.13
N ARG A 115 29.30 -0.85 -9.32
CA ARG A 115 30.22 -2.00 -9.36
C ARG A 115 29.53 -3.29 -8.97
N LYS A 116 30.16 -4.42 -9.30
CA LYS A 116 29.65 -5.74 -8.94
C LYS A 116 29.67 -5.94 -7.42
N ALA A 117 28.51 -6.23 -6.85
CA ALA A 117 28.34 -6.60 -5.45
C ALA A 117 26.94 -7.20 -5.26
N ASP A 118 26.71 -7.86 -4.13
CA ASP A 118 25.37 -8.19 -3.67
C ASP A 118 24.56 -6.91 -3.40
N SER A 119 23.24 -7.05 -3.32
CA SER A 119 22.33 -5.88 -3.22
C SER A 119 22.65 -4.94 -2.04
N TRP A 120 22.97 -5.49 -0.87
CA TRP A 120 23.32 -4.78 0.37
C TRP A 120 24.09 -5.70 1.30
N ASP A 121 24.57 -5.15 2.41
CA ASP A 121 25.21 -5.90 3.48
C ASP A 121 24.15 -6.33 4.51
N ALA A 122 24.06 -7.63 4.78
CA ALA A 122 22.99 -8.20 5.61
C ALA A 122 23.11 -7.82 7.10
N GLN A 123 21.99 -7.50 7.71
CA GLN A 123 21.87 -7.34 9.15
C GLN A 123 21.74 -8.70 9.84
N LYS A 124 22.48 -8.91 10.94
CA LYS A 124 22.55 -10.20 11.65
C LYS A 124 22.03 -10.16 13.09
N ASN A 125 21.58 -9.01 13.56
CA ASN A 125 21.19 -8.77 14.96
C ASN A 125 19.67 -8.70 15.16
N ASN A 126 18.89 -9.39 14.33
CA ASN A 126 17.44 -9.40 14.41
C ASN A 126 16.93 -10.36 15.48
N PHE A 127 17.03 -9.97 16.74
CA PHE A 127 16.51 -10.72 17.89
C PHE A 127 15.15 -10.18 18.28
N GLY A 128 14.11 -11.00 18.15
CA GLY A 128 12.71 -10.70 18.46
C GLY A 128 12.27 -11.36 19.75
N PRO A 129 12.30 -10.66 20.90
CA PRO A 129 11.70 -11.17 22.14
C PRO A 129 10.18 -11.11 22.07
N GLU A 130 9.54 -12.10 22.70
CA GLU A 130 8.09 -12.16 22.86
C GLU A 130 7.77 -12.47 24.32
N ILE A 131 6.83 -11.75 24.91
CA ILE A 131 6.33 -11.99 26.26
C ILE A 131 4.82 -11.84 26.27
N GLY A 132 4.13 -12.79 26.89
CA GLY A 132 2.68 -12.75 27.05
C GLY A 132 2.26 -13.26 28.41
N PHE A 133 1.05 -12.91 28.82
CA PHE A 133 0.44 -13.46 30.00
C PHE A 133 -1.07 -13.64 29.83
N ALA A 134 -1.63 -14.58 30.57
CA ALA A 134 -3.06 -14.75 30.78
C ALA A 134 -3.31 -14.95 32.28
N TRP A 135 -4.17 -14.11 32.86
CA TRP A 135 -4.47 -14.13 34.28
C TRP A 135 -5.97 -14.06 34.52
N SER A 136 -6.51 -15.05 35.27
CA SER A 136 -7.88 -15.10 35.74
C SER A 136 -7.92 -14.94 37.26
N PRO A 137 -8.25 -13.75 37.81
CA PRO A 137 -8.29 -13.56 39.27
C PRO A 137 -9.33 -14.44 39.94
N SER A 138 -8.94 -15.24 40.92
CA SER A 138 -9.82 -16.23 41.60
C SER A 138 -11.03 -15.59 42.28
N LYS A 139 -10.95 -14.29 42.62
CA LYS A 139 -12.06 -13.53 43.22
C LYS A 139 -13.30 -13.46 42.30
N PHE A 140 -13.12 -13.62 41.02
CA PHE A 140 -14.20 -13.52 40.03
C PHE A 140 -14.69 -14.88 39.52
N ASN A 141 -14.34 -15.97 40.16
CA ASN A 141 -14.76 -17.34 39.79
C ASN A 141 -14.54 -17.63 38.28
N ASP A 142 -13.34 -17.30 37.81
CA ASP A 142 -12.90 -17.45 36.41
C ASP A 142 -13.73 -16.68 35.33
N ARG A 143 -14.65 -15.82 35.78
CA ARG A 143 -15.44 -14.99 34.87
C ARG A 143 -14.68 -13.81 34.28
N LEU A 144 -13.58 -13.40 34.89
CA LEU A 144 -12.74 -12.29 34.44
C LEU A 144 -11.37 -12.82 34.01
N VAL A 145 -10.97 -12.49 32.80
CA VAL A 145 -9.66 -12.85 32.24
C VAL A 145 -8.97 -11.62 31.72
N PHE A 146 -7.73 -11.42 32.13
CA PHE A 146 -6.81 -10.45 31.54
C PHE A 146 -5.79 -11.18 30.69
N ARG A 147 -5.53 -10.64 29.49
CA ARG A 147 -4.45 -11.10 28.62
C ARG A 147 -3.65 -9.89 28.17
N GLY A 148 -2.36 -10.09 28.02
CA GLY A 148 -1.51 -9.04 27.48
C GLY A 148 -0.27 -9.65 26.86
N GLY A 149 0.34 -8.91 25.96
CA GLY A 149 1.55 -9.35 25.32
C GLY A 149 2.32 -8.22 24.66
N TYR A 150 3.59 -8.49 24.48
CA TYR A 150 4.52 -7.69 23.72
C TYR A 150 5.38 -8.61 22.86
N GLY A 151 5.61 -8.23 21.61
CA GLY A 151 6.51 -8.94 20.70
C GLY A 151 7.24 -7.96 19.78
N LEU A 152 8.48 -8.32 19.47
CA LEU A 152 9.27 -7.65 18.43
C LEU A 152 9.49 -8.61 17.27
N ASN A 153 8.94 -8.26 16.12
CA ASN A 153 9.06 -9.04 14.89
C ASN A 153 9.87 -8.31 13.85
N TYR A 154 10.56 -9.08 13.04
CA TYR A 154 11.31 -8.59 11.89
C TYR A 154 10.69 -9.15 10.60
N ASN A 155 10.55 -8.31 9.60
CA ASN A 155 10.00 -8.70 8.30
C ASN A 155 11.03 -8.50 7.20
N GLN A 156 11.03 -9.46 6.28
CA GLN A 156 11.75 -9.33 5.03
C GLN A 156 11.17 -8.16 4.21
N GLU A 157 12.02 -7.47 3.48
CA GLU A 157 11.58 -6.50 2.49
C GLU A 157 10.88 -7.18 1.30
N GLU A 158 10.13 -6.41 0.53
CA GLU A 158 9.45 -6.92 -0.65
C GLU A 158 10.46 -7.19 -1.78
N ILE A 159 10.67 -8.47 -2.11
CA ILE A 159 11.63 -8.90 -3.14
C ILE A 159 11.35 -8.24 -4.50
N ALA A 160 10.09 -8.00 -4.85
CA ALA A 160 9.73 -7.35 -6.11
C ALA A 160 10.36 -5.95 -6.24
N ILE A 161 10.54 -5.26 -5.11
CA ILE A 161 11.19 -3.93 -5.05
C ILE A 161 12.69 -4.09 -5.14
N SER A 162 13.26 -4.95 -4.29
CA SER A 162 14.71 -5.14 -4.21
C SER A 162 15.29 -5.74 -5.49
N ALA A 163 14.49 -6.52 -6.22
CA ALA A 163 14.85 -7.07 -7.52
C ALA A 163 15.10 -5.98 -8.59
N ASN A 164 14.58 -4.76 -8.41
CA ASN A 164 14.81 -3.64 -9.34
C ASN A 164 16.28 -3.24 -9.45
N ILE A 165 17.16 -3.68 -8.55
CA ILE A 165 18.62 -3.48 -8.67
C ILE A 165 19.17 -4.00 -9.99
N VAL A 166 18.46 -4.89 -10.68
CA VAL A 166 18.81 -5.38 -12.02
C VAL A 166 18.88 -4.25 -13.06
N GLN A 167 18.18 -3.15 -12.82
CA GLN A 167 18.12 -2.00 -13.72
C GLN A 167 19.35 -1.08 -13.63
N ASN A 168 20.25 -1.30 -12.69
CA ASN A 168 21.48 -0.53 -12.64
C ASN A 168 22.29 -0.70 -13.95
N PRO A 169 22.79 0.42 -14.49
CA PRO A 169 23.48 0.43 -15.79
C PRO A 169 24.80 -0.34 -15.75
N GLY A 170 25.25 -0.77 -16.94
CA GLY A 170 26.53 -1.45 -17.14
C GLY A 170 26.41 -2.84 -17.80
N LEU A 171 25.29 -3.53 -17.65
CA LEU A 171 24.98 -4.77 -18.38
C LEU A 171 24.08 -4.50 -19.57
N VAL A 172 23.13 -3.60 -19.40
CA VAL A 172 22.21 -3.14 -20.42
C VAL A 172 22.08 -1.63 -20.31
N VAL A 173 21.98 -0.96 -21.41
CA VAL A 173 21.56 0.45 -21.53
C VAL A 173 20.20 0.51 -22.18
N PHE A 174 19.41 1.50 -21.80
CA PHE A 174 18.08 1.76 -22.33
C PHE A 174 18.05 3.13 -23.02
N PRO A 175 18.71 3.27 -24.17
CA PRO A 175 18.60 4.51 -24.92
C PRO A 175 17.16 4.67 -25.38
N SER A 176 16.66 5.89 -25.31
CA SER A 176 15.36 6.27 -25.83
C SER A 176 15.51 7.53 -26.64
N PHE A 177 14.97 7.53 -27.84
CA PHE A 177 15.01 8.66 -28.77
C PHE A 177 13.59 9.09 -29.07
N ASP A 178 13.33 10.37 -28.93
CA ASP A 178 12.03 10.98 -29.23
C ASP A 178 12.25 12.09 -30.25
N THR A 179 11.51 12.05 -31.35
CA THR A 179 11.59 13.05 -32.43
C THR A 179 11.26 14.47 -31.95
N ASN A 180 10.49 14.60 -30.87
CA ASN A 180 10.16 15.87 -30.24
C ASN A 180 11.18 16.31 -29.16
N SER A 181 12.17 15.49 -28.86
CA SER A 181 13.18 15.83 -27.86
C SER A 181 14.22 16.76 -28.46
N PRO A 182 14.65 17.83 -27.74
CA PRO A 182 15.81 18.64 -28.15
C PRO A 182 17.10 17.83 -28.27
N LYS A 183 17.14 16.63 -27.69
CA LYS A 183 18.25 15.68 -27.80
C LYS A 183 18.10 14.71 -28.96
N SER A 184 17.00 14.78 -29.71
CA SER A 184 16.83 13.96 -30.91
C SER A 184 17.85 14.36 -31.95
N ILE A 185 18.59 13.39 -32.47
CA ILE A 185 19.60 13.61 -33.52
C ILE A 185 18.91 13.89 -34.85
N ASN A 186 17.70 13.39 -35.00
CA ASN A 186 16.91 13.60 -36.21
C ASN A 186 15.43 13.86 -35.85
N PRO A 187 14.97 15.11 -35.89
CA PRO A 187 13.57 15.46 -35.61
C PRO A 187 12.59 15.08 -36.76
N GLY A 188 13.07 14.43 -37.81
CA GLY A 188 12.27 14.03 -38.96
C GLY A 188 11.94 12.52 -38.98
N ILE A 189 11.80 12.00 -40.17
CA ILE A 189 11.54 10.59 -40.41
C ILE A 189 12.78 9.77 -40.01
N ILE A 190 12.58 8.77 -39.19
CA ILE A 190 13.61 7.82 -38.78
C ILE A 190 13.32 6.52 -39.50
N TYR A 191 14.23 6.08 -40.37
CA TYR A 191 14.10 4.82 -41.08
C TYR A 191 14.73 3.69 -40.27
N ALA A 192 14.00 2.63 -40.03
CA ALA A 192 14.45 1.48 -39.26
C ALA A 192 15.37 0.55 -40.10
N THR A 193 16.05 1.04 -41.10
CA THR A 193 16.99 0.25 -41.90
C THR A 193 18.43 0.42 -41.41
N SER A 194 19.15 -0.68 -41.33
CA SER A 194 20.53 -0.71 -40.83
C SER A 194 21.54 0.14 -41.61
N SER A 195 21.17 0.59 -42.81
CA SER A 195 22.01 1.40 -43.68
C SER A 195 21.81 2.90 -43.49
N ASP A 196 20.78 3.34 -42.78
CA ASP A 196 20.56 4.76 -42.50
C ASP A 196 21.47 5.23 -41.36
N PRO A 197 22.32 6.26 -41.57
CA PRO A 197 23.16 6.79 -40.51
C PRO A 197 22.37 7.44 -39.35
N HIS A 198 21.08 7.73 -39.55
CA HIS A 198 20.17 8.23 -38.52
C HIS A 198 19.40 7.12 -37.82
N ASN A 199 19.56 5.88 -38.28
CA ASN A 199 18.96 4.72 -37.65
C ASN A 199 19.68 4.41 -36.34
N LEU A 200 19.09 4.81 -35.24
CA LEU A 200 19.66 4.64 -33.92
C LEU A 200 19.52 3.21 -33.40
N PHE A 201 18.50 2.48 -33.88
CA PHE A 201 18.19 1.13 -33.50
C PHE A 201 18.20 0.13 -34.64
N GLY A 202 18.72 0.54 -35.81
CA GLY A 202 18.98 -0.42 -36.88
C GLY A 202 19.72 -1.63 -36.32
N TYR A 203 19.40 -2.77 -36.81
CA TYR A 203 19.95 -4.00 -36.29
C TYR A 203 21.24 -4.37 -37.04
N PRO A 204 22.41 -4.40 -36.40
CA PRO A 204 22.72 -4.04 -35.02
C PRO A 204 22.73 -2.52 -34.78
N ALA A 205 22.37 -2.07 -33.56
CA ALA A 205 22.47 -0.65 -33.22
C ALA A 205 23.92 -0.17 -33.40
N ASN A 206 24.08 1.08 -33.86
CA ASN A 206 25.40 1.65 -34.01
C ASN A 206 26.06 1.81 -32.61
N PRO A 207 27.18 1.15 -32.31
CA PRO A 207 27.85 1.25 -31.01
C PRO A 207 28.21 2.68 -30.62
N ASN A 208 28.42 3.58 -31.59
CA ASN A 208 28.73 4.98 -31.33
C ASN A 208 27.54 5.78 -30.78
N THR A 209 26.34 5.26 -30.91
CA THR A 209 25.13 5.88 -30.33
C THR A 209 24.83 5.36 -28.92
N ILE A 210 25.54 4.34 -28.46
CA ILE A 210 25.39 3.74 -27.16
C ILE A 210 26.47 4.30 -26.24
N SER A 211 26.05 4.78 -25.06
CA SER A 211 26.98 5.31 -24.08
C SER A 211 28.01 4.27 -23.64
N THR A 212 29.29 4.63 -23.72
CA THR A 212 30.36 3.87 -23.06
C THR A 212 30.36 4.20 -21.56
N PHE A 213 30.93 3.30 -20.75
CA PHE A 213 30.98 3.47 -19.29
C PHE A 213 32.40 3.82 -18.84
N GLY A 214 32.48 4.80 -17.94
CA GLY A 214 33.73 5.18 -17.27
C GLY A 214 34.12 4.18 -16.17
N ALA A 215 35.23 4.42 -15.54
CA ALA A 215 35.73 3.59 -14.43
C ALA A 215 34.82 3.59 -13.20
N ASN A 216 33.96 4.60 -13.06
CA ASN A 216 32.94 4.68 -12.03
C ASN A 216 31.66 3.87 -12.35
N GLY A 217 31.60 3.21 -13.51
CA GLY A 217 30.41 2.46 -13.96
C GLY A 217 29.24 3.32 -14.42
N LEU A 218 29.44 4.65 -14.55
CA LEU A 218 28.47 5.58 -15.12
C LEU A 218 28.81 5.89 -16.59
N PRO A 219 27.83 6.33 -17.39
CA PRO A 219 28.07 6.62 -18.80
C PRO A 219 29.02 7.80 -18.98
N THR A 220 29.88 7.73 -19.99
CA THR A 220 30.76 8.84 -20.35
C THR A 220 30.04 10.00 -21.05
N THR A 221 28.90 9.68 -21.67
CA THR A 221 28.00 10.63 -22.34
C THR A 221 26.56 10.30 -22.01
N GLY A 222 25.74 11.35 -21.83
CA GLY A 222 24.33 11.18 -21.49
C GLY A 222 24.11 10.86 -20.00
N ALA A 223 22.88 10.53 -19.68
CA ALA A 223 22.45 10.22 -18.31
C ALA A 223 21.71 8.88 -18.26
N VAL A 224 21.79 8.20 -17.15
CA VAL A 224 21.12 6.91 -16.89
C VAL A 224 20.30 6.97 -15.62
N ASN A 225 19.31 6.10 -15.53
CA ASN A 225 18.57 5.88 -14.29
C ASN A 225 19.36 4.90 -13.41
N VAL A 226 19.34 5.16 -12.11
CA VAL A 226 20.05 4.35 -11.11
C VAL A 226 19.11 3.86 -10.02
N GLN A 227 19.37 2.66 -9.51
CA GLN A 227 18.70 2.08 -8.35
C GLN A 227 19.70 2.11 -7.18
N ILE A 228 19.44 2.96 -6.21
CA ILE A 228 20.33 3.15 -5.05
C ILE A 228 19.69 2.52 -3.83
N PHE A 229 20.37 1.56 -3.23
CA PHE A 229 19.99 0.93 -1.97
C PHE A 229 20.96 1.33 -0.86
N PRO A 230 20.53 1.31 0.41
CA PRO A 230 21.44 1.52 1.53
C PRO A 230 22.60 0.51 1.53
N GLY A 231 23.73 0.91 2.06
CA GLY A 231 24.89 0.03 2.22
C GLY A 231 24.56 -1.21 3.04
N THR A 232 24.05 -1.02 4.23
CA THR A 232 23.38 -2.05 5.03
C THR A 232 21.89 -1.78 4.99
N LEU A 233 21.09 -2.78 4.69
CA LEU A 233 19.64 -2.68 4.72
C LEU A 233 19.16 -3.03 6.14
N PRO A 234 18.72 -2.05 6.95
CA PRO A 234 18.08 -2.34 8.22
C PRO A 234 16.79 -3.10 7.97
N THR A 235 16.60 -4.17 8.71
CA THR A 235 15.39 -5.00 8.59
C THR A 235 14.21 -4.29 9.24
N LEU A 236 13.08 -4.24 8.53
CA LEU A 236 11.83 -3.73 9.08
C LEU A 236 11.52 -4.44 10.41
N ARG A 237 11.37 -3.65 11.46
CA ARG A 237 11.02 -4.13 12.80
C ARG A 237 9.69 -3.58 13.25
N VAL A 238 8.88 -4.47 13.83
CA VAL A 238 7.55 -4.15 14.30
C VAL A 238 7.38 -4.60 15.74
N HIS A 239 7.17 -3.65 16.63
CA HIS A 239 6.78 -3.89 18.00
C HIS A 239 5.26 -4.05 18.04
N HIS A 240 4.78 -5.14 18.57
CA HIS A 240 3.35 -5.37 18.83
C HIS A 240 3.12 -5.39 20.33
N TYR A 241 2.03 -4.80 20.77
CA TYR A 241 1.61 -4.85 22.16
C TYR A 241 0.09 -4.86 22.26
N SER A 242 -0.40 -5.65 23.20
CA SER A 242 -1.83 -5.77 23.46
C SER A 242 -2.12 -5.95 24.94
N PHE A 243 -3.30 -5.49 25.33
CA PHE A 243 -3.88 -5.77 26.63
C PHE A 243 -5.38 -5.92 26.46
N ASP A 244 -5.93 -7.04 26.90
CA ASP A 244 -7.33 -7.38 26.78
C ASP A 244 -7.92 -7.79 28.11
N MET A 245 -9.13 -7.33 28.38
CA MET A 245 -9.97 -7.73 29.48
C MET A 245 -11.23 -8.37 28.93
N GLN A 246 -11.52 -9.58 29.34
CA GLN A 246 -12.73 -10.31 28.98
C GLN A 246 -13.51 -10.65 30.23
N TYR A 247 -14.81 -10.34 30.24
CA TYR A 247 -15.71 -10.61 31.36
C TYR A 247 -16.95 -11.36 30.91
N ASP A 248 -17.19 -12.51 31.53
CA ASP A 248 -18.42 -13.27 31.38
C ASP A 248 -19.54 -12.64 32.25
N LEU A 249 -20.50 -11.99 31.59
CA LEU A 249 -21.65 -11.35 32.21
C LEU A 249 -22.70 -12.36 32.68
N GLY A 250 -22.56 -13.62 32.29
CA GLY A 250 -23.57 -14.65 32.46
C GLY A 250 -24.63 -14.62 31.35
N HIS A 251 -25.56 -15.58 31.38
CA HIS A 251 -26.62 -15.70 30.38
C HIS A 251 -26.11 -15.72 28.92
N GLN A 252 -24.92 -16.29 28.70
CA GLN A 252 -24.22 -16.37 27.41
C GLN A 252 -23.71 -15.03 26.86
N TYR A 253 -23.67 -13.98 27.69
CA TYR A 253 -23.09 -12.70 27.32
C TYR A 253 -21.62 -12.62 27.74
N VAL A 254 -20.76 -12.23 26.82
CA VAL A 254 -19.34 -11.97 27.06
C VAL A 254 -19.02 -10.56 26.58
N MET A 255 -18.40 -9.78 27.44
CA MET A 255 -17.89 -8.45 27.12
C MET A 255 -16.36 -8.49 27.06
N SER A 256 -15.80 -7.92 26.02
CA SER A 256 -14.35 -7.76 25.87
C SER A 256 -14.01 -6.27 25.68
N LEU A 257 -12.93 -5.84 26.33
CA LEU A 257 -12.35 -4.52 26.13
C LEU A 257 -10.85 -4.69 25.95
N GLY A 258 -10.34 -4.32 24.81
CA GLY A 258 -8.95 -4.48 24.43
C GLY A 258 -8.29 -3.20 24.01
N TYR A 259 -6.99 -3.15 24.20
CA TYR A 259 -6.10 -2.18 23.59
C TYR A 259 -5.02 -2.93 22.83
N GLN A 260 -4.81 -2.54 21.57
CA GLN A 260 -3.72 -3.08 20.77
C GLN A 260 -2.99 -1.96 20.05
N GLY A 261 -1.71 -2.17 19.87
CA GLY A 261 -0.91 -1.23 19.11
C GLY A 261 0.28 -1.89 18.43
N SER A 262 0.81 -1.19 17.45
CA SER A 262 2.06 -1.53 16.81
C SER A 262 2.89 -0.29 16.55
N LEU A 263 4.21 -0.49 16.55
CA LEU A 263 5.20 0.53 16.27
C LEU A 263 6.20 -0.03 15.27
N SER A 264 6.15 0.47 14.03
CA SER A 264 7.04 0.03 12.96
C SER A 264 8.17 1.01 12.76
N ARG A 265 9.37 0.49 12.53
CA ARG A 265 10.60 1.23 12.25
C ARG A 265 11.33 0.58 11.09
N ASP A 266 12.19 1.38 10.47
CA ASP A 266 12.99 0.94 9.34
C ASP A 266 12.10 0.48 8.16
N ILE A 267 10.98 1.19 7.96
CA ILE A 267 10.08 0.94 6.82
C ILE A 267 10.79 1.36 5.56
N PHE A 268 10.76 0.48 4.60
CA PHE A 268 11.32 0.64 3.28
C PHE A 268 10.37 1.43 2.38
N PHE A 269 10.87 2.45 1.68
CA PHE A 269 10.08 3.27 0.78
C PHE A 269 10.93 3.97 -0.28
N HIS A 270 10.27 4.46 -1.31
CA HIS A 270 10.86 5.09 -2.46
C HIS A 270 11.07 6.60 -2.26
N GLN A 271 12.22 7.09 -2.73
CA GLN A 271 12.51 8.52 -2.86
C GLN A 271 13.15 8.81 -4.22
N ASN A 272 12.96 10.01 -4.73
CA ASN A 272 13.66 10.45 -5.91
C ASN A 272 15.16 10.66 -5.57
N PRO A 273 16.10 9.98 -6.25
CA PRO A 273 17.52 10.10 -5.97
C PRO A 273 18.07 11.51 -6.20
N LEU A 274 17.42 12.31 -7.04
CA LEU A 274 17.81 13.68 -7.34
C LEU A 274 17.34 14.68 -6.28
N ALA A 275 16.38 14.32 -5.44
CA ALA A 275 15.95 15.14 -4.31
C ALA A 275 16.89 15.06 -3.11
N VAL A 276 17.67 13.99 -3.00
CA VAL A 276 18.62 13.77 -1.89
C VAL A 276 19.78 14.78 -1.91
N PRO A 277 20.39 15.11 -3.05
CA PRO A 277 21.49 16.08 -3.09
C PRO A 277 21.11 17.47 -2.63
N ALA A 278 19.89 17.89 -2.91
CA ALA A 278 19.39 19.20 -2.46
C ALA A 278 19.45 19.35 -0.93
N THR A 279 19.31 18.24 -0.19
CA THR A 279 19.41 18.23 1.27
C THR A 279 20.83 18.20 1.78
N LEU A 280 21.76 17.66 1.00
CA LEU A 280 23.16 17.49 1.37
C LEU A 280 24.05 18.61 0.85
N GLY A 281 23.50 19.52 0.04
CA GLY A 281 24.27 20.53 -0.67
C GLY A 281 25.20 19.94 -1.75
N ASP A 282 24.86 18.75 -2.25
CA ASP A 282 25.66 18.03 -3.25
C ASP A 282 25.40 18.62 -4.65
N PRO A 283 26.43 18.85 -5.48
CA PRO A 283 26.22 19.22 -6.86
C PRO A 283 25.49 18.15 -7.65
N PHE A 284 24.67 18.57 -8.59
CA PHE A 284 23.97 17.69 -9.51
C PHE A 284 24.98 16.88 -10.37
N ASN A 285 24.76 15.57 -10.46
CA ASN A 285 25.54 14.71 -11.34
C ASN A 285 24.85 14.57 -12.70
N PRO A 286 25.41 15.14 -13.79
CA PRO A 286 24.78 15.10 -15.11
C PRO A 286 24.73 13.70 -15.73
N GLN A 287 25.45 12.73 -15.17
CA GLN A 287 25.42 11.33 -15.60
C GLN A 287 24.19 10.56 -15.07
N ILE A 288 23.41 11.17 -14.14
CA ILE A 288 22.24 10.56 -13.53
C ILE A 288 21.01 11.33 -14.00
N GLY A 289 20.15 10.67 -14.76
CA GLY A 289 18.90 11.23 -15.29
C GLY A 289 17.70 11.01 -14.37
N GLY A 290 17.79 10.05 -13.45
CA GLY A 290 16.72 9.66 -12.54
C GLY A 290 16.96 8.31 -11.92
N GLY A 291 15.90 7.65 -11.54
CA GLY A 291 15.91 6.33 -10.90
C GLY A 291 15.25 6.36 -9.51
N ASP A 292 15.61 5.41 -8.67
CA ASP A 292 14.99 5.24 -7.37
C ASP A 292 16.07 5.23 -6.27
N TYR A 293 15.85 6.00 -5.21
CA TYR A 293 16.55 5.86 -3.95
C TYR A 293 15.63 5.16 -2.95
N TRP A 294 16.06 4.01 -2.50
CA TRP A 294 15.31 3.20 -1.55
C TRP A 294 15.75 3.52 -0.14
N ALA A 295 14.92 4.25 0.58
CA ALA A 295 15.18 4.63 1.94
C ALA A 295 14.56 3.63 2.93
N VAL A 296 15.14 3.52 4.13
CA VAL A 296 14.72 2.57 5.18
C VAL A 296 14.49 3.27 6.52
N ASN A 297 14.21 4.55 6.51
CA ASN A 297 13.99 5.36 7.69
C ASN A 297 12.51 5.72 7.93
N GLY A 298 11.61 5.06 7.22
CA GLY A 298 10.18 5.20 7.42
C GLY A 298 9.73 4.67 8.78
N ARG A 299 8.62 5.21 9.25
CA ARG A 299 8.02 4.82 10.53
C ARG A 299 6.51 4.80 10.46
N ALA A 300 5.90 3.90 11.22
CA ALA A 300 4.46 3.87 11.40
C ALA A 300 4.10 3.54 12.84
N ASN A 301 2.91 3.92 13.25
CA ASN A 301 2.30 3.43 14.46
C ASN A 301 0.79 3.22 14.27
N TYR A 302 0.28 2.25 14.98
CA TYR A 302 -1.14 1.97 15.09
C TYR A 302 -1.51 1.80 16.54
N ASN A 303 -2.62 2.40 16.96
CA ASN A 303 -3.17 2.26 18.30
C ASN A 303 -4.68 2.14 18.19
N ALA A 304 -5.27 1.17 18.87
CA ALA A 304 -6.70 0.94 18.84
C ALA A 304 -7.24 0.48 20.19
N MET A 305 -8.41 0.99 20.54
CA MET A 305 -9.29 0.42 21.54
C MET A 305 -10.35 -0.42 20.83
N LEU A 306 -10.56 -1.63 21.30
CA LEU A 306 -11.58 -2.55 20.81
C LEU A 306 -12.57 -2.83 21.94
N ALA A 307 -13.84 -2.74 21.66
CA ALA A 307 -14.90 -3.13 22.57
C ALA A 307 -15.83 -4.12 21.85
N GLU A 308 -16.10 -5.22 22.49
CA GLU A 308 -16.97 -6.27 21.95
C GLU A 308 -18.01 -6.68 22.99
N LEU A 309 -19.24 -6.84 22.56
CA LEU A 309 -20.31 -7.48 23.30
C LEU A 309 -20.88 -8.59 22.47
N LYS A 310 -20.68 -9.82 22.94
CA LYS A 310 -21.11 -11.03 22.25
C LYS A 310 -22.16 -11.76 23.07
N HIS A 311 -23.26 -12.13 22.43
CA HIS A 311 -24.21 -13.11 22.92
C HIS A 311 -24.04 -14.40 22.13
N GLN A 312 -23.62 -15.46 22.80
CA GLN A 312 -23.49 -16.79 22.19
C GLN A 312 -24.88 -17.35 21.91
N PHE A 313 -24.97 -18.23 20.91
CA PHE A 313 -26.27 -18.75 20.51
C PHE A 313 -27.03 -19.38 21.69
N SER A 314 -28.09 -18.72 22.08
CA SER A 314 -29.03 -19.21 23.09
C SER A 314 -30.40 -18.57 22.86
N HIS A 315 -31.47 -19.20 23.31
CA HIS A 315 -32.85 -18.71 23.11
C HIS A 315 -33.11 -18.30 21.64
N GLN A 316 -32.57 -19.08 20.69
CA GLN A 316 -32.76 -18.92 19.23
C GLN A 316 -32.09 -17.70 18.62
N PHE A 317 -31.17 -17.07 19.33
CA PHE A 317 -30.56 -15.84 18.91
C PHE A 317 -29.06 -15.82 19.25
N MET A 318 -28.26 -15.21 18.36
CA MET A 318 -26.90 -14.81 18.61
C MET A 318 -26.65 -13.40 18.07
N ALA A 319 -25.78 -12.66 18.71
CA ALA A 319 -25.33 -11.36 18.23
C ALA A 319 -23.90 -11.08 18.68
N ASP A 320 -23.18 -10.32 17.88
CA ASP A 320 -21.85 -9.86 18.19
C ASP A 320 -21.71 -8.41 17.71
N ALA A 321 -21.51 -7.50 18.65
CA ALA A 321 -21.35 -6.08 18.41
C ALA A 321 -19.91 -5.66 18.73
N GLN A 322 -19.21 -5.12 17.74
CA GLN A 322 -17.81 -4.75 17.82
C GLN A 322 -17.64 -3.26 17.50
N PHE A 323 -16.96 -2.56 18.36
CA PHE A 323 -16.56 -1.18 18.13
C PHE A 323 -15.05 -1.04 18.22
N THR A 324 -14.47 -0.40 17.22
CA THR A 324 -13.05 -0.08 17.15
C THR A 324 -12.86 1.43 17.09
N TRP A 325 -12.03 1.94 17.96
CA TRP A 325 -11.54 3.32 17.90
C TRP A 325 -10.03 3.28 17.71
N ALA A 326 -9.56 3.70 16.53
CA ALA A 326 -8.19 3.51 16.12
C ALA A 326 -7.57 4.77 15.51
N LYS A 327 -6.25 4.79 15.52
CA LYS A 327 -5.44 5.75 14.80
C LYS A 327 -4.23 5.06 14.20
N SER A 328 -4.09 5.14 12.88
CA SER A 328 -2.92 4.72 12.13
C SER A 328 -2.19 5.94 11.58
N MET A 329 -0.89 6.00 11.81
CA MET A 329 -0.01 7.08 11.38
C MET A 329 1.23 6.48 10.74
N ASP A 330 1.69 7.05 9.63
CA ASP A 330 2.94 6.63 8.99
C ASP A 330 3.61 7.77 8.22
N THR A 331 4.81 7.54 7.75
CA THR A 331 5.52 8.44 6.83
C THR A 331 5.25 8.09 5.37
N SER A 332 4.86 6.86 5.09
CA SER A 332 4.47 6.36 3.77
C SER A 332 3.55 5.17 3.94
N SER A 333 2.41 5.17 3.26
CA SER A 333 1.44 4.05 3.31
C SER A 333 1.68 3.01 2.22
N ALA A 334 2.53 3.31 1.24
CA ALA A 334 2.90 2.39 0.18
C ALA A 334 4.38 2.56 -0.18
N PRO A 335 5.10 1.48 -0.51
CA PRO A 335 6.54 1.52 -0.75
C PRO A 335 6.92 2.36 -1.97
N TYR A 336 6.06 2.46 -2.98
CA TYR A 336 6.30 3.26 -4.18
C TYR A 336 5.76 4.71 -4.10
N SER A 337 5.26 5.13 -2.95
CA SER A 337 4.83 6.52 -2.78
C SER A 337 6.04 7.42 -2.60
N GLU A 338 6.28 8.32 -3.55
CA GLU A 338 7.28 9.37 -3.37
C GLU A 338 6.91 10.29 -2.21
N GLN A 339 7.90 10.61 -1.39
CA GLN A 339 7.70 11.51 -0.27
C GLN A 339 7.98 12.95 -0.71
N PRO A 340 7.03 13.87 -0.50
CA PRO A 340 7.22 15.28 -0.86
C PRO A 340 8.40 15.96 -0.15
N TYR A 341 8.76 15.45 1.03
CA TYR A 341 9.80 16.06 1.86
C TYR A 341 10.93 15.05 2.20
N PRO A 342 11.69 14.56 1.20
CA PRO A 342 12.74 13.56 1.43
C PRO A 342 13.82 14.02 2.40
N TYR A 343 13.97 15.33 2.59
CA TYR A 343 14.91 15.97 3.50
C TYR A 343 14.42 16.01 4.96
N ASN A 344 13.11 15.88 5.20
CA ASN A 344 12.56 15.89 6.53
C ASN A 344 11.27 15.06 6.60
N LEU A 345 11.41 13.77 6.76
CA LEU A 345 10.29 12.83 6.83
C LEU A 345 9.30 13.12 7.97
N SER A 346 9.65 13.97 8.93
CA SER A 346 8.69 14.37 9.96
C SER A 346 7.53 15.20 9.39
N LEU A 347 7.74 15.87 8.26
CA LEU A 347 6.70 16.61 7.53
C LEU A 347 5.75 15.68 6.77
N ASP A 348 6.23 14.50 6.39
CA ASP A 348 5.42 13.45 5.75
C ASP A 348 4.69 12.56 6.75
N TYR A 349 4.99 12.70 8.04
CA TYR A 349 4.34 11.91 9.07
C TYR A 349 2.91 12.38 9.31
N GLY A 350 1.96 11.60 8.82
CA GLY A 350 0.53 11.89 8.86
C GLY A 350 -0.32 10.65 9.10
N ARG A 351 -1.64 10.80 8.99
CA ARG A 351 -2.53 9.63 9.00
C ARG A 351 -2.20 8.71 7.84
N SER A 352 -2.23 7.39 8.06
CA SER A 352 -2.10 6.41 6.99
C SER A 352 -3.27 6.53 6.00
N ASP A 353 -3.05 6.24 4.72
CA ASP A 353 -4.10 6.30 3.69
C ASP A 353 -5.29 5.40 4.01
N TYR A 354 -5.04 4.31 4.72
CA TYR A 354 -6.04 3.35 5.19
C TYR A 354 -6.52 3.58 6.63
N ASN A 355 -6.26 4.77 7.22
CA ASN A 355 -6.70 5.06 8.58
C ASN A 355 -8.22 5.16 8.66
N VAL A 356 -8.81 4.29 9.44
CA VAL A 356 -10.22 4.34 9.85
C VAL A 356 -10.27 4.64 11.34
N SER A 357 -10.75 5.84 11.69
CA SER A 357 -10.71 6.29 13.09
C SER A 357 -11.75 5.59 13.96
N ARG A 358 -12.89 5.25 13.41
CA ARG A 358 -13.98 4.57 14.12
C ARG A 358 -14.66 3.58 13.19
N ALA A 359 -14.86 2.36 13.69
CA ALA A 359 -15.62 1.34 12.99
C ALA A 359 -16.57 0.66 13.96
N PHE A 360 -17.76 0.34 13.50
CA PHE A 360 -18.74 -0.45 14.22
C PHE A 360 -19.23 -1.57 13.31
N LYS A 361 -19.22 -2.79 13.84
CA LYS A 361 -19.77 -3.97 13.17
C LYS A 361 -20.77 -4.65 14.11
N LEU A 362 -21.89 -5.05 13.56
CA LEU A 362 -22.86 -5.85 14.25
C LEU A 362 -23.26 -6.99 13.32
N PHE A 363 -23.13 -8.20 13.78
CA PHE A 363 -23.68 -9.34 13.07
C PHE A 363 -24.48 -10.21 14.03
N GLY A 364 -25.48 -10.87 13.47
CA GLY A 364 -26.33 -11.71 14.29
C GLY A 364 -27.19 -12.64 13.46
N MET A 365 -27.79 -13.57 14.17
CA MET A 365 -28.72 -14.54 13.61
C MET A 365 -29.84 -14.77 14.60
N TRP A 366 -31.05 -14.79 14.09
CA TRP A 366 -32.26 -15.12 14.85
C TRP A 366 -33.04 -16.22 14.15
N GLN A 367 -33.30 -17.28 14.89
CA GLN A 367 -34.03 -18.47 14.39
C GLN A 367 -35.24 -18.72 15.29
N PRO A 368 -36.33 -17.97 15.11
CA PRO A 368 -37.49 -18.08 15.99
C PRO A 368 -38.18 -19.46 15.89
N VAL A 369 -38.55 -19.96 17.04
CA VAL A 369 -39.49 -21.11 17.15
C VAL A 369 -40.78 -20.55 17.72
N PHE A 370 -41.80 -20.47 16.88
CA PHE A 370 -43.07 -19.86 17.26
C PHE A 370 -43.96 -20.84 18.00
N PHE A 371 -43.91 -22.13 17.65
CA PHE A 371 -44.76 -23.15 18.20
C PHE A 371 -43.89 -24.27 18.80
N HIS A 372 -43.81 -24.30 20.12
CA HIS A 372 -43.01 -25.30 20.83
C HIS A 372 -43.72 -26.68 20.84
N GLY A 373 -42.94 -27.72 20.66
CA GLY A 373 -43.37 -29.12 20.68
C GLY A 373 -42.86 -29.90 19.46
N SER A 374 -42.33 -31.11 19.70
CA SER A 374 -41.59 -31.89 18.71
C SER A 374 -42.39 -32.31 17.47
N ASN A 375 -43.73 -32.26 17.52
CA ASN A 375 -44.63 -32.66 16.43
C ASN A 375 -45.64 -31.58 16.04
N ASN A 376 -45.37 -30.30 16.42
CA ASN A 376 -46.33 -29.24 16.10
C ASN A 376 -46.33 -28.97 14.59
N TRP A 377 -47.40 -29.32 13.92
CA TRP A 377 -47.56 -29.12 12.47
C TRP A 377 -47.54 -27.63 12.09
N MET A 378 -48.00 -26.75 13.00
CA MET A 378 -47.94 -25.29 12.78
C MET A 378 -46.53 -24.81 12.70
N GLU A 379 -45.58 -25.34 13.51
CA GLU A 379 -44.18 -25.00 13.41
C GLU A 379 -43.56 -25.47 12.08
N LYS A 380 -43.98 -26.61 11.54
CA LYS A 380 -43.52 -27.08 10.22
C LYS A 380 -43.95 -26.15 9.08
N ILE A 381 -45.08 -25.50 9.18
CA ILE A 381 -45.60 -24.58 8.16
C ILE A 381 -45.16 -23.14 8.44
N ALA A 382 -45.40 -22.64 9.64
CA ALA A 382 -45.18 -21.24 10.01
C ALA A 382 -43.78 -20.98 10.58
N GLY A 383 -43.11 -21.98 11.17
CA GLY A 383 -41.74 -21.91 11.68
C GLY A 383 -40.67 -22.11 10.61
N GLY A 384 -39.43 -22.41 11.03
CA GLY A 384 -38.30 -22.66 10.13
C GLY A 384 -37.74 -21.41 9.47
N TRP A 385 -37.98 -20.24 10.05
CA TRP A 385 -37.39 -18.98 9.62
C TRP A 385 -36.02 -18.79 10.23
N SER A 386 -35.12 -18.19 9.48
CA SER A 386 -33.84 -17.69 9.95
C SER A 386 -33.59 -16.31 9.35
N LEU A 387 -33.38 -15.34 10.21
CA LEU A 387 -32.95 -14.01 9.84
C LEU A 387 -31.51 -13.83 10.31
N SER A 388 -30.60 -13.55 9.39
CA SER A 388 -29.22 -13.18 9.73
C SER A 388 -28.85 -11.86 9.05
N GLY A 389 -27.91 -11.14 9.64
CA GLY A 389 -27.50 -9.88 9.05
C GLY A 389 -26.16 -9.41 9.56
N ILE A 390 -25.58 -8.50 8.77
CA ILE A 390 -24.33 -7.83 9.06
C ILE A 390 -24.55 -6.34 8.83
N PHE A 391 -24.33 -5.55 9.87
CA PHE A 391 -24.26 -4.10 9.77
C PHE A 391 -22.80 -3.66 9.89
N ASN A 392 -22.33 -2.88 8.92
CA ASN A 392 -21.00 -2.28 8.89
C ASN A 392 -21.12 -0.76 8.82
N TRP A 393 -20.40 -0.11 9.67
CA TRP A 393 -20.21 1.35 9.64
C TRP A 393 -18.77 1.68 9.95
N HIS A 394 -18.19 2.64 9.21
CA HIS A 394 -16.90 3.19 9.55
C HIS A 394 -16.77 4.65 9.10
N SER A 395 -15.88 5.39 9.79
CA SER A 395 -15.47 6.73 9.37
C SER A 395 -14.77 6.68 8.02
N GLY A 396 -14.83 7.79 7.28
CA GLY A 396 -14.15 7.90 6.00
C GLY A 396 -12.64 7.75 6.07
N PHE A 397 -12.04 7.39 4.96
CA PHE A 397 -10.60 7.38 4.78
C PHE A 397 -10.06 8.81 4.69
N PRO A 398 -8.83 9.05 5.14
CA PRO A 398 -8.19 10.34 4.97
C PRO A 398 -7.62 10.49 3.55
N PHE A 399 -7.39 11.74 3.14
CA PHE A 399 -6.67 12.05 1.92
C PHE A 399 -5.94 13.40 2.02
N SER A 400 -4.99 13.60 1.12
CA SER A 400 -4.22 14.83 0.99
C SER A 400 -4.69 15.63 -0.23
N PRO A 401 -4.95 16.94 -0.12
CA PRO A 401 -5.00 17.81 -1.28
C PRO A 401 -3.58 17.99 -1.82
N PHE A 402 -3.41 17.87 -3.12
CA PHE A 402 -2.10 18.04 -3.76
C PHE A 402 -2.18 18.87 -5.04
N VAL A 403 -1.03 19.27 -5.55
CA VAL A 403 -0.86 19.90 -6.85
C VAL A 403 -0.04 18.97 -7.72
N SER A 404 -0.58 18.58 -8.87
CA SER A 404 0.24 17.95 -9.91
C SER A 404 1.02 19.02 -10.64
N VAL A 405 2.33 18.97 -10.51
CA VAL A 405 3.22 19.84 -11.27
C VAL A 405 3.55 19.13 -12.57
N LEU A 406 2.83 19.50 -13.62
CA LEU A 406 3.17 19.07 -14.96
C LEU A 406 4.49 19.73 -15.37
N ASN A 407 5.44 18.91 -15.84
CA ASN A 407 6.73 19.30 -16.41
C ASN A 407 7.88 19.57 -15.43
N GLY A 408 8.10 18.72 -14.45
CA GLY A 408 9.40 18.59 -13.79
C GLY A 408 10.05 19.88 -13.24
N SER A 409 9.33 21.01 -13.29
CA SER A 409 9.92 22.33 -13.21
C SER A 409 10.02 22.89 -11.80
N LEU A 410 9.38 22.29 -10.81
CA LEU A 410 9.37 22.90 -9.47
C LEU A 410 10.45 22.39 -8.52
N TYR A 411 10.93 21.16 -8.71
CA TYR A 411 12.04 20.63 -7.90
C TYR A 411 13.32 20.40 -8.70
N CYS A 412 13.21 20.13 -9.98
CA CYS A 412 14.36 19.98 -10.85
C CYS A 412 13.97 20.16 -12.30
N GLN A 413 14.33 21.27 -12.92
CA GLN A 413 14.06 21.53 -14.34
C GLN A 413 14.67 20.48 -15.28
N THR A 414 15.63 19.72 -14.80
CA THR A 414 16.36 18.69 -15.56
C THR A 414 15.95 17.27 -15.19
N CYS A 415 15.12 17.07 -14.14
CA CYS A 415 14.84 15.74 -13.60
C CYS A 415 13.74 14.98 -14.34
N GLY A 416 12.90 15.64 -15.13
CA GLY A 416 11.88 14.98 -15.97
C GLY A 416 10.71 14.30 -15.24
N TYR A 417 10.68 14.35 -13.91
CA TYR A 417 9.62 13.73 -13.09
C TYR A 417 8.64 14.78 -12.59
N GLY A 418 7.35 14.55 -12.83
CA GLY A 418 6.29 15.30 -12.18
C GLY A 418 6.19 14.87 -10.73
N GLN A 419 6.44 15.76 -9.79
CA GLN A 419 6.23 15.47 -8.37
C GLN A 419 4.84 15.94 -7.93
N LEU A 420 4.20 15.13 -7.08
CA LEU A 420 3.00 15.53 -6.37
C LEU A 420 3.40 16.36 -5.16
N LEU A 421 3.11 17.64 -5.19
CA LEU A 421 3.35 18.54 -4.07
C LEU A 421 2.11 18.69 -3.22
N PRO A 422 2.21 18.73 -1.88
CA PRO A 422 1.12 19.13 -1.04
C PRO A 422 0.61 20.53 -1.46
N ALA A 423 -0.71 20.69 -1.53
CA ALA A 423 -1.28 21.99 -1.77
C ALA A 423 -0.94 22.94 -0.61
N ALA A 424 -0.62 24.18 -0.91
CA ALA A 424 -0.46 25.18 0.13
C ALA A 424 -1.81 25.47 0.78
N TYR A 425 -1.84 25.46 2.11
CA TYR A 425 -3.02 25.84 2.87
C TYR A 425 -2.98 27.34 3.17
N LEU A 426 -3.95 28.08 2.63
CA LEU A 426 -4.00 29.53 2.80
C LEU A 426 -4.61 29.96 4.15
N GLY A 427 -5.22 29.04 4.89
CA GLY A 427 -5.97 29.38 6.09
C GLY A 427 -7.31 30.05 5.81
N GLY A 428 -8.25 29.92 6.75
CA GLY A 428 -9.35 30.87 6.86
C GLY A 428 -8.85 32.10 7.61
N ALA A 429 -9.45 33.26 7.42
CA ALA A 429 -9.05 34.49 8.09
C ALA A 429 -8.88 34.28 9.61
N GLY A 430 -7.63 34.34 10.08
CA GLY A 430 -7.29 34.31 11.50
C GLY A 430 -6.90 32.97 12.10
N THR A 431 -6.72 31.87 11.34
CA THR A 431 -6.45 30.58 11.96
C THR A 431 -5.42 29.76 11.22
N SER A 432 -4.28 29.64 11.83
CA SER A 432 -3.20 28.72 11.41
C SER A 432 -3.24 27.38 12.15
N THR A 433 -4.31 27.07 12.88
CA THR A 433 -4.37 25.89 13.72
C THR A 433 -4.81 24.65 12.96
N SER A 434 -4.26 23.51 13.33
CA SER A 434 -4.59 22.22 12.73
C SER A 434 -6.09 21.88 12.80
N SER A 435 -6.83 22.43 13.73
CA SER A 435 -8.27 22.22 13.88
C SER A 435 -9.12 22.90 12.81
N ASP A 436 -8.66 24.04 12.30
CA ASP A 436 -9.41 24.80 11.29
C ASP A 436 -9.18 24.27 9.87
N ARG A 437 -8.11 23.52 9.68
CA ARG A 437 -7.83 22.80 8.44
C ARG A 437 -8.93 21.82 8.04
N PHE A 438 -9.80 21.47 8.97
CA PHE A 438 -10.77 20.38 8.86
C PHE A 438 -12.21 20.81 9.10
N LYS A 439 -12.46 22.09 9.28
CA LYS A 439 -13.83 22.62 9.33
C LYS A 439 -14.56 22.61 7.98
N VAL A 440 -13.93 22.09 6.95
CA VAL A 440 -14.65 21.61 5.78
C VAL A 440 -15.30 20.31 6.20
N GLY A 441 -16.32 20.40 7.01
CA GLY A 441 -17.21 19.28 7.28
C GLY A 441 -17.84 18.81 5.98
N PRO A 442 -18.49 17.65 5.97
CA PRO A 442 -19.34 17.29 4.88
C PRO A 442 -20.23 18.51 4.64
N PRO A 443 -20.31 18.99 3.40
CA PRO A 443 -21.25 20.05 3.14
C PRO A 443 -22.57 19.54 3.69
N SER A 444 -23.15 20.29 4.60
CA SER A 444 -24.53 20.09 5.02
C SER A 444 -25.48 20.26 3.82
N ASN A 445 -24.93 20.11 2.65
CA ASN A 445 -25.55 20.40 1.38
C ASN A 445 -26.24 19.14 0.87
N PRO A 446 -27.57 19.14 0.80
CA PRO A 446 -28.33 18.07 0.16
C PRO A 446 -27.95 17.87 -1.31
N GLU A 447 -27.23 18.79 -1.95
CA GLU A 447 -26.70 18.63 -3.32
C GLU A 447 -25.67 17.51 -3.43
N VAL A 448 -25.03 17.11 -2.35
CA VAL A 448 -24.15 15.92 -2.31
C VAL A 448 -24.90 14.69 -2.86
N ASN A 449 -26.19 14.59 -2.61
CA ASN A 449 -26.98 13.43 -3.04
C ASN A 449 -27.71 13.66 -4.37
N SER A 450 -27.99 14.90 -4.76
CA SER A 450 -28.80 15.20 -5.96
C SER A 450 -28.01 15.24 -7.24
N ASN A 451 -26.73 15.55 -7.19
CA ASN A 451 -25.86 15.65 -8.36
C ASN A 451 -25.06 14.38 -8.65
N PHE A 452 -25.05 13.43 -7.75
CA PHE A 452 -24.46 12.11 -7.99
C PHE A 452 -25.51 11.21 -8.68
N PRO A 453 -25.21 10.56 -9.81
CA PRO A 453 -23.94 10.33 -10.50
C PRO A 453 -23.66 11.27 -11.69
N LYS A 454 -24.25 12.44 -11.75
CA LYS A 454 -24.19 13.35 -12.92
C LYS A 454 -22.86 14.08 -13.13
N GLY A 455 -21.79 13.69 -12.47
CA GLY A 455 -20.48 14.33 -12.65
C GLY A 455 -19.69 14.48 -11.36
N GLY A 456 -20.08 13.75 -10.34
CA GLY A 456 -19.45 13.81 -9.04
C GLY A 456 -20.01 14.93 -8.17
N THR A 457 -19.82 14.79 -6.88
CA THR A 457 -20.30 15.73 -5.89
C THR A 457 -19.11 16.41 -5.22
N ALA A 458 -19.07 17.73 -5.24
CA ALA A 458 -18.07 18.48 -4.50
C ALA A 458 -18.26 18.25 -3.01
N TYR A 459 -17.30 17.59 -2.39
CA TYR A 459 -17.28 17.35 -0.94
C TYR A 459 -16.49 18.43 -0.20
N PHE A 460 -15.55 19.08 -0.89
CA PHE A 460 -14.72 20.14 -0.35
C PHE A 460 -14.71 21.36 -1.28
N SER A 461 -14.66 22.56 -0.70
CA SER A 461 -14.52 23.78 -1.49
C SER A 461 -13.05 24.11 -1.76
N THR A 462 -12.76 24.60 -2.95
CA THR A 462 -11.43 25.00 -3.41
C THR A 462 -10.79 26.22 -2.71
N PRO A 463 -11.52 27.16 -2.07
CA PRO A 463 -10.93 28.44 -1.68
C PRO A 463 -9.82 28.39 -0.64
N ALA A 464 -9.71 27.28 0.08
CA ALA A 464 -8.72 27.15 1.16
C ALA A 464 -7.34 26.68 0.68
N TYR A 465 -7.18 26.34 -0.60
CA TYR A 465 -5.95 25.78 -1.12
C TYR A 465 -5.50 26.48 -2.40
N THR A 466 -4.20 26.62 -2.56
CA THR A 466 -3.59 27.13 -3.79
C THR A 466 -2.41 26.25 -4.19
N ALA A 467 -2.01 26.35 -5.44
CA ALA A 467 -0.76 25.75 -5.89
C ALA A 467 0.40 26.29 -5.05
N TYR A 468 1.24 25.40 -4.57
CA TYR A 468 2.48 25.79 -3.91
C TYR A 468 3.39 26.43 -4.99
N ASN A 469 3.47 27.75 -4.97
CA ASN A 469 4.25 28.47 -5.95
C ASN A 469 5.70 28.54 -5.46
N CYS A 470 6.48 27.53 -5.83
CA CYS A 470 7.90 27.58 -5.66
C CYS A 470 8.49 28.35 -6.85
N ASN A 471 8.98 29.55 -6.61
CA ASN A 471 9.78 30.28 -7.58
C ASN A 471 10.98 29.38 -8.01
N PRO A 472 11.42 29.37 -9.28
CA PRO A 472 12.61 28.61 -9.71
C PRO A 472 13.87 28.79 -8.84
N ALA A 473 13.94 29.85 -8.03
CA ALA A 473 14.95 30.03 -7.00
C ALA A 473 14.90 29.01 -5.84
N CYS A 474 13.88 28.16 -5.73
CA CYS A 474 13.84 27.08 -4.74
C CYS A 474 14.83 25.94 -5.07
N PHE A 475 15.34 25.91 -6.29
CA PHE A 475 16.37 24.98 -6.72
C PHE A 475 17.76 25.56 -6.46
N GLY A 476 18.49 24.88 -5.64
CA GLY A 476 19.91 25.16 -5.36
C GLY A 476 20.20 25.86 -4.05
N THR A 477 19.24 26.48 -3.36
CA THR A 477 19.55 27.20 -2.11
C THR A 477 18.51 27.15 -1.00
N ALA A 478 17.27 26.81 -1.25
CA ALA A 478 16.27 26.70 -0.19
C ALA A 478 15.14 25.72 -0.57
N LEU A 479 15.08 24.64 0.15
CA LEU A 479 13.89 23.78 0.20
C LEU A 479 12.69 24.58 0.72
N PRO A 480 11.45 24.25 0.33
CA PRO A 480 10.28 24.94 0.84
C PRO A 480 10.30 24.95 2.36
N GLN A 481 10.47 26.14 2.96
CA GLN A 481 10.57 26.27 4.41
C GLN A 481 9.23 26.07 5.10
N SER A 482 8.13 26.19 4.36
CA SER A 482 6.79 26.05 4.88
C SER A 482 6.17 24.78 4.29
N PRO A 483 5.83 23.79 5.11
CA PRO A 483 5.11 22.63 4.63
C PRO A 483 3.74 23.07 4.11
N GLY A 484 3.29 22.44 3.02
CA GLY A 484 1.92 22.57 2.54
C GLY A 484 0.88 21.96 3.50
N ALA A 485 -0.27 21.59 3.00
CA ALA A 485 -1.27 20.87 3.77
C ALA A 485 -0.65 19.58 4.35
N ALA A 486 -0.92 19.33 5.62
CA ALA A 486 -0.41 18.11 6.26
C ALA A 486 -0.95 16.88 5.54
N ARG A 487 -0.11 15.84 5.47
CA ARG A 487 -0.47 14.58 4.83
C ARG A 487 -1.75 14.02 5.45
N ASN A 488 -2.68 13.59 4.57
CA ASN A 488 -3.95 12.99 4.95
C ASN A 488 -4.76 13.81 5.95
N SER A 489 -4.73 15.13 5.74
CA SER A 489 -5.35 16.08 6.61
C SER A 489 -6.88 16.12 6.48
N LEU A 490 -7.42 15.81 5.33
CA LEU A 490 -8.85 15.76 5.07
C LEU A 490 -9.41 14.35 5.31
N THR A 491 -10.72 14.22 5.43
CA THR A 491 -11.40 12.94 5.64
C THR A 491 -12.60 12.84 4.71
N MET A 492 -12.67 11.77 3.94
CA MET A 492 -13.77 11.45 3.06
C MET A 492 -15.05 11.07 3.84
N PRO A 493 -16.21 11.01 3.17
CA PRO A 493 -17.42 10.44 3.76
C PRO A 493 -17.20 9.02 4.29
N GLY A 494 -17.91 8.70 5.38
CA GLY A 494 -17.90 7.36 5.94
C GLY A 494 -18.72 6.37 5.11
N TYR A 495 -18.55 5.11 5.44
CA TYR A 495 -19.28 3.99 4.88
C TYR A 495 -20.33 3.48 5.87
N ARG A 496 -21.50 3.08 5.37
CA ARG A 496 -22.52 2.36 6.16
C ARG A 496 -23.30 1.40 5.29
N ASP A 497 -23.44 0.20 5.78
CA ASP A 497 -24.12 -0.86 5.06
C ASP A 497 -24.84 -1.83 6.00
N LEU A 498 -25.97 -2.34 5.57
CA LEU A 498 -26.70 -3.42 6.23
C LEU A 498 -27.06 -4.46 5.18
N ASP A 499 -26.56 -5.66 5.39
CA ASP A 499 -26.91 -6.83 4.61
C ASP A 499 -27.79 -7.74 5.45
N LEU A 500 -28.87 -8.25 4.87
CA LEU A 500 -29.78 -9.18 5.52
C LEU A 500 -29.98 -10.41 4.66
N THR A 501 -30.04 -11.55 5.32
CA THR A 501 -30.45 -12.82 4.72
C THR A 501 -31.69 -13.34 5.46
N LEU A 502 -32.77 -13.55 4.73
CA LEU A 502 -33.96 -14.21 5.22
C LEU A 502 -34.06 -15.60 4.58
N THR A 503 -34.10 -16.59 5.42
CA THR A 503 -34.25 -18.00 4.97
C THR A 503 -35.51 -18.60 5.54
N LYS A 504 -36.25 -19.35 4.72
CA LYS A 504 -37.39 -20.16 5.12
C LYS A 504 -37.11 -21.61 4.74
N ALA A 505 -37.06 -22.46 5.73
CA ALA A 505 -36.89 -23.89 5.54
C ALA A 505 -38.20 -24.66 5.77
N PHE A 506 -38.47 -25.59 4.87
CA PHE A 506 -39.57 -26.53 4.96
C PHE A 506 -39.01 -27.94 5.11
N GLY A 507 -39.34 -28.62 6.21
CA GLY A 507 -39.09 -30.04 6.36
C GLY A 507 -40.09 -30.80 5.50
N LEU A 508 -39.60 -31.60 4.59
CA LEU A 508 -40.49 -32.43 3.74
C LEU A 508 -40.84 -33.76 4.43
N PRO A 509 -42.00 -34.34 4.14
CA PRO A 509 -42.35 -35.67 4.65
C PRO A 509 -41.31 -36.71 4.23
N LYS A 510 -41.21 -37.81 5.01
CA LYS A 510 -40.37 -38.96 4.61
C LYS A 510 -40.81 -39.46 3.24
N MET A 511 -39.86 -39.50 2.32
CA MET A 511 -40.12 -40.01 0.97
C MET A 511 -39.27 -41.26 0.73
N PRO A 512 -39.84 -42.31 0.10
CA PRO A 512 -39.14 -43.59 -0.07
C PRO A 512 -37.79 -43.51 -0.80
N VAL A 513 -37.59 -42.49 -1.63
CA VAL A 513 -36.40 -42.30 -2.48
C VAL A 513 -35.45 -41.22 -1.94
N LEU A 514 -35.95 -40.26 -1.16
CA LEU A 514 -35.22 -39.08 -0.73
C LEU A 514 -34.72 -39.13 0.73
N GLY A 515 -35.01 -40.22 1.44
CA GLY A 515 -34.54 -40.40 2.82
C GLY A 515 -35.39 -39.66 3.87
N GLU A 516 -34.89 -39.65 5.10
CA GLU A 516 -35.60 -39.12 6.27
C GLU A 516 -35.41 -37.60 6.51
N SER A 517 -34.51 -36.95 5.78
CA SER A 517 -34.06 -35.57 6.04
C SER A 517 -34.25 -34.60 4.87
N ALA A 518 -35.14 -34.94 3.93
CA ALA A 518 -35.38 -34.04 2.78
C ALA A 518 -35.88 -32.66 3.24
N ARG A 519 -35.26 -31.61 2.75
CA ARG A 519 -35.50 -30.22 3.14
C ARG A 519 -35.54 -29.32 1.91
N PHE A 520 -36.50 -28.46 1.84
CA PHE A 520 -36.58 -27.38 0.87
C PHE A 520 -36.39 -26.06 1.57
N GLU A 521 -35.50 -25.24 1.03
CA GLU A 521 -35.11 -23.94 1.59
C GLU A 521 -35.29 -22.84 0.55
N LEU A 522 -35.98 -21.79 0.92
CA LEU A 522 -36.05 -20.54 0.19
C LEU A 522 -35.18 -19.52 0.91
N ARG A 523 -34.37 -18.79 0.15
CA ARG A 523 -33.43 -17.78 0.66
C ARG A 523 -33.57 -16.48 -0.11
N MET A 524 -33.57 -15.37 0.61
CA MET A 524 -33.51 -14.03 0.08
C MET A 524 -32.32 -13.30 0.74
N ASP A 525 -31.36 -12.91 -0.06
CA ASP A 525 -30.24 -12.06 0.36
C ASP A 525 -30.51 -10.65 -0.15
N VAL A 526 -30.40 -9.67 0.74
CA VAL A 526 -30.54 -8.25 0.42
C VAL A 526 -29.28 -7.56 0.86
N PHE A 527 -28.47 -7.15 -0.09
CA PHE A 527 -27.26 -6.35 0.14
C PHE A 527 -27.62 -4.88 0.10
N ASN A 528 -27.03 -4.08 0.97
CA ASN A 528 -27.32 -2.66 1.12
C ASN A 528 -28.83 -2.37 1.26
N VAL A 529 -29.44 -2.95 2.29
CA VAL A 529 -30.90 -2.92 2.53
C VAL A 529 -31.50 -1.51 2.43
N PHE A 530 -30.79 -0.50 2.97
CA PHE A 530 -31.25 0.88 2.98
C PHE A 530 -30.95 1.64 1.68
N ASN A 531 -30.28 0.98 0.72
CA ASN A 531 -29.80 1.61 -0.51
C ASN A 531 -28.98 2.88 -0.24
N ASN A 532 -28.10 2.80 0.75
CA ASN A 532 -27.20 3.90 1.07
C ASN A 532 -26.24 4.16 -0.10
N MET A 533 -26.04 5.42 -0.42
CA MET A 533 -25.00 5.82 -1.34
C MET A 533 -23.66 5.85 -0.58
N ASN A 534 -22.84 4.84 -0.76
CA ASN A 534 -21.49 4.78 -0.26
C ASN A 534 -20.54 5.22 -1.38
N LEU A 535 -19.82 6.31 -1.18
CA LEU A 535 -18.92 6.86 -2.19
C LEU A 535 -17.63 6.03 -2.27
N ASP A 536 -17.11 5.82 -3.49
CA ASP A 536 -15.86 5.09 -3.70
C ASP A 536 -14.65 5.98 -3.35
N PRO A 537 -13.89 5.66 -2.29
CA PRO A 537 -12.76 6.46 -1.84
C PRO A 537 -11.63 6.55 -2.89
N ASN A 538 -11.54 5.58 -3.81
CA ASN A 538 -10.53 5.57 -4.86
C ASN A 538 -10.84 6.54 -6.01
N ARG A 539 -12.00 7.20 -5.98
CA ARG A 539 -12.47 8.11 -7.02
C ARG A 539 -12.53 9.56 -6.58
N ILE A 540 -11.80 9.91 -5.53
CA ILE A 540 -11.64 11.31 -5.09
C ILE A 540 -10.75 12.08 -6.06
N SER A 541 -11.20 13.24 -6.52
CA SER A 541 -10.35 14.21 -7.20
C SER A 541 -9.68 15.10 -6.15
N ASN A 542 -8.42 14.82 -5.83
CA ASN A 542 -7.67 15.50 -4.78
C ASN A 542 -6.57 16.44 -5.31
N ASN A 543 -6.49 16.63 -6.64
CA ASN A 543 -5.62 17.60 -7.28
C ASN A 543 -6.34 18.96 -7.38
N ILE A 544 -5.85 19.98 -6.67
CA ILE A 544 -6.46 21.32 -6.65
C ILE A 544 -6.37 22.05 -7.99
N GLY A 545 -5.53 21.58 -8.92
CA GLY A 545 -5.46 22.13 -10.29
C GLY A 545 -6.58 21.63 -11.19
N ASN A 546 -7.34 20.62 -10.76
CA ASN A 546 -8.45 20.09 -11.53
C ASN A 546 -9.76 20.86 -11.24
N SER A 547 -10.57 21.06 -12.27
CA SER A 547 -11.87 21.73 -12.12
C SER A 547 -12.88 20.93 -11.27
N ASP A 548 -12.64 19.63 -11.11
CA ASP A 548 -13.45 18.71 -10.31
C ASP A 548 -12.88 18.43 -8.92
N PHE A 549 -11.91 19.25 -8.45
CA PHE A 549 -11.32 19.09 -7.11
C PHE A 549 -12.40 18.95 -6.03
N GLY A 550 -12.19 18.00 -5.12
CA GLY A 550 -13.10 17.72 -4.02
C GLY A 550 -14.33 16.90 -4.39
N THR A 551 -14.45 16.45 -5.62
CA THR A 551 -15.53 15.56 -6.03
C THR A 551 -15.14 14.10 -5.91
N ILE A 552 -16.14 13.22 -5.73
CA ILE A 552 -15.97 11.77 -5.78
C ILE A 552 -16.82 11.25 -6.93
N GLY A 553 -16.16 10.77 -7.97
CA GLY A 553 -16.78 10.47 -9.27
C GLY A 553 -17.54 9.13 -9.35
N ALA A 554 -17.57 8.31 -8.28
CA ALA A 554 -18.26 7.02 -8.27
C ALA A 554 -18.82 6.64 -6.90
N ALA A 555 -19.78 5.75 -6.89
CA ALA A 555 -20.29 5.09 -5.70
C ALA A 555 -20.03 3.59 -5.76
N LEU A 556 -19.96 2.97 -4.60
CA LEU A 556 -19.98 1.53 -4.43
C LEU A 556 -21.36 0.95 -4.80
N ALA A 557 -21.48 -0.37 -4.82
CA ALA A 557 -22.70 -1.04 -5.26
C ALA A 557 -23.97 -0.55 -4.53
N SER A 558 -25.00 -0.32 -5.31
CA SER A 558 -26.35 -0.06 -4.81
C SER A 558 -26.98 -1.35 -4.24
N ARG A 559 -28.22 -1.24 -3.73
CA ARG A 559 -28.93 -2.40 -3.23
C ARG A 559 -29.09 -3.49 -4.28
N VAL A 560 -28.75 -4.72 -3.87
CA VAL A 560 -28.93 -5.92 -4.69
C VAL A 560 -29.78 -6.90 -3.90
N VAL A 561 -30.75 -7.55 -4.57
CA VAL A 561 -31.58 -8.61 -4.01
C VAL A 561 -31.31 -9.88 -4.79
N VAL A 562 -30.95 -10.94 -4.07
CA VAL A 562 -30.73 -12.27 -4.66
C VAL A 562 -31.73 -13.24 -4.05
N LEU A 563 -32.44 -13.97 -4.90
CA LEU A 563 -33.37 -15.04 -4.48
C LEU A 563 -32.74 -16.37 -4.82
N GLY A 564 -32.80 -17.31 -3.88
CA GLY A 564 -32.28 -18.66 -4.01
C GLY A 564 -33.25 -19.70 -3.51
N ALA A 565 -33.19 -20.87 -4.11
CA ALA A 565 -33.90 -22.06 -3.62
C ALA A 565 -32.95 -23.24 -3.58
N ARG A 566 -32.99 -24.01 -2.49
CA ARG A 566 -32.13 -25.18 -2.29
C ARG A 566 -32.97 -26.36 -1.87
N PHE A 567 -32.75 -27.45 -2.53
CA PHE A 567 -33.29 -28.74 -2.13
C PHE A 567 -32.16 -29.64 -1.65
N SER A 568 -32.30 -30.21 -0.48
CA SER A 568 -31.32 -31.14 0.11
C SER A 568 -32.06 -32.41 0.57
N PHE A 569 -31.44 -33.55 0.35
CA PHE A 569 -31.97 -34.87 0.64
C PHE A 569 -30.89 -35.79 1.21
#